data_b8c752622193d74208431bd88bd40834
#
_entry.id   b8c752622193d74208431bd88bd40834
#
_cell.length_a   1.000
_cell.length_b   1.000
_cell.length_c   1.000
_cell.angle_alpha   90.00
_cell.angle_beta   90.00
_cell.angle_gamma   90.00
#
_symmetry.space_group_name_H-M   'P 1'
#
loop_
_entity.id
_entity.type
_entity.pdbx_description
1 polymer ?
#
loop_
_entity_poly.entity_id
_entity_poly.type
_entity_poly.pdbx_seq_one_letter_code
_entity_poly.pdbx_strand_id
1 'polypeptide(L)'
;MPMAPCSCTASCPVLTPVRAISILASEIRRARAAMLSTTHKSRGGWPYGSLVTVAFDCDMSPLMLFSKLSDHTRNLDSDSRGALLFEETSRLKNPQTGPRVTMLGSIERTKNKRHQRRFLALHPEAALYAGFGDFGFFRMRIESAHFVGGFAKAIWLKSADITPN
;
A
#
# COMPACT_ATOMS: atom_id res chain seq x y z
N MET A 1 -56.11 -1.73 -3.89
CA MET A 1 -55.08 -2.70 -4.33
C MET A 1 -53.84 -2.51 -3.45
N PRO A 2 -53.46 -3.45 -2.60
CA PRO A 2 -52.25 -3.34 -1.78
C PRO A 2 -51.02 -3.68 -2.62
N MET A 3 -50.03 -2.81 -2.59
CA MET A 3 -48.71 -3.05 -3.19
C MET A 3 -48.01 -4.19 -2.45
N ALA A 4 -47.55 -5.19 -3.19
CA ALA A 4 -46.75 -6.29 -2.67
C ALA A 4 -45.36 -5.80 -2.20
N PRO A 5 -44.80 -6.33 -1.09
CA PRO A 5 -43.45 -6.00 -0.68
C PRO A 5 -42.45 -6.65 -1.62
N CYS A 6 -41.54 -5.81 -2.17
CA CYS A 6 -40.45 -6.26 -2.99
C CYS A 6 -39.41 -6.98 -2.10
N SER A 7 -39.38 -8.31 -2.14
CA SER A 7 -38.44 -9.16 -1.43
C SER A 7 -37.10 -9.22 -2.22
N CYS A 8 -36.29 -8.16 -2.15
CA CYS A 8 -34.90 -8.21 -2.57
C CYS A 8 -34.03 -8.62 -1.38
N THR A 9 -33.98 -9.91 -1.07
CA THR A 9 -32.92 -10.51 -0.28
C THR A 9 -31.69 -10.76 -1.19
N ALA A 10 -31.13 -9.70 -1.72
CA ALA A 10 -29.73 -9.77 -2.22
C ALA A 10 -28.84 -9.86 -1.01
N SER A 11 -28.44 -11.08 -0.61
CA SER A 11 -27.42 -11.31 0.40
C SER A 11 -26.14 -10.59 -0.04
N CYS A 12 -25.86 -9.47 0.60
CA CYS A 12 -24.60 -8.76 0.39
C CYS A 12 -23.47 -9.74 0.74
N PRO A 13 -22.58 -10.13 -0.20
CA PRO A 13 -21.60 -11.16 0.07
C PRO A 13 -20.69 -10.69 1.22
N VAL A 14 -20.63 -11.49 2.27
CA VAL A 14 -19.77 -11.24 3.43
C VAL A 14 -18.33 -11.17 2.93
N LEU A 15 -17.61 -10.12 3.32
CA LEU A 15 -16.20 -9.96 3.01
C LEU A 15 -15.40 -10.95 3.89
N THR A 16 -15.05 -12.09 3.32
CA THR A 16 -14.17 -13.06 4.00
C THR A 16 -12.71 -12.63 3.83
N PRO A 17 -11.79 -13.01 4.74
CA PRO A 17 -10.35 -12.75 4.59
C PRO A 17 -9.82 -13.19 3.22
N VAL A 18 -10.14 -14.39 2.77
CA VAL A 18 -9.72 -14.94 1.47
C VAL A 18 -10.17 -14.05 0.31
N ARG A 19 -11.40 -13.54 0.33
CA ARG A 19 -11.91 -12.66 -0.73
C ARG A 19 -11.27 -11.27 -0.67
N ALA A 20 -11.03 -10.75 0.53
CA ALA A 20 -10.31 -9.50 0.73
C ALA A 20 -8.88 -9.60 0.18
N ILE A 21 -8.18 -10.70 0.47
CA ILE A 21 -6.82 -10.97 -0.01
C ILE A 21 -6.79 -11.08 -1.54
N SER A 22 -7.75 -11.76 -2.17
CA SER A 22 -7.81 -11.91 -3.63
C SER A 22 -8.00 -10.55 -4.32
N ILE A 23 -8.90 -9.71 -3.82
CA ILE A 23 -9.11 -8.34 -4.34
C ILE A 23 -7.85 -7.50 -4.13
N LEU A 24 -7.29 -7.55 -2.91
CA LEU A 24 -6.07 -6.87 -2.53
C LEU A 24 -4.91 -7.24 -3.46
N ALA A 25 -4.70 -8.53 -3.69
CA ALA A 25 -3.62 -9.02 -4.54
C ALA A 25 -3.76 -8.60 -6.01
N SER A 26 -4.98 -8.56 -6.55
CA SER A 26 -5.21 -8.21 -7.96
C SER A 26 -5.08 -6.70 -8.22
N GLU A 27 -5.63 -5.87 -7.34
CA GLU A 27 -5.65 -4.42 -7.51
C GLU A 27 -4.34 -3.77 -7.07
N ILE A 28 -3.82 -4.14 -5.89
CA ILE A 28 -2.59 -3.54 -5.37
C ILE A 28 -1.37 -3.88 -6.22
N ARG A 29 -1.26 -5.09 -6.77
CA ARG A 29 -0.12 -5.45 -7.65
C ARG A 29 0.03 -4.54 -8.86
N ARG A 30 -1.01 -3.84 -9.27
CA ARG A 30 -1.00 -2.87 -10.37
C ARG A 30 -0.70 -1.46 -9.92
N ALA A 31 -0.76 -1.19 -8.62
CA ALA A 31 -0.50 0.14 -8.10
C ALA A 31 0.95 0.56 -8.40
N ARG A 32 1.09 1.76 -8.96
CA ARG A 32 2.38 2.38 -9.30
C ARG A 32 2.79 3.44 -8.28
N ALA A 33 1.86 3.88 -7.45
CA ALA A 33 2.07 4.90 -6.44
C ALA A 33 1.26 4.59 -5.18
N ALA A 34 1.69 5.15 -4.07
CA ALA A 34 0.98 5.09 -2.80
C ALA A 34 1.23 6.38 -2.00
N MET A 35 0.34 6.65 -1.05
CA MET A 35 0.58 7.65 -0.02
C MET A 35 1.35 7.00 1.14
N LEU A 36 2.59 7.43 1.33
CA LEU A 36 3.43 7.02 2.46
C LEU A 36 3.22 7.96 3.63
N SER A 37 2.91 7.42 4.80
CA SER A 37 2.86 8.15 6.06
C SER A 37 4.02 7.73 6.96
N THR A 38 4.75 8.71 7.49
CA THR A 38 5.88 8.54 8.41
C THR A 38 5.78 9.51 9.57
N THR A 39 6.59 9.32 10.61
CA THR A 39 6.68 10.23 11.76
C THR A 39 7.79 11.25 11.52
N HIS A 40 7.46 12.54 11.46
CA HIS A 40 8.42 13.61 11.25
C HIS A 40 9.13 13.98 12.57
N LYS A 41 10.19 13.27 12.91
CA LYS A 41 10.87 13.38 14.19
C LYS A 41 11.38 14.80 14.50
N SER A 42 11.99 15.48 13.53
CA SER A 42 12.53 16.84 13.69
C SER A 42 11.44 17.91 13.80
N ARG A 43 10.18 17.55 13.60
CA ARG A 43 8.99 18.39 13.80
C ARG A 43 8.11 17.91 14.95
N GLY A 44 8.70 17.34 16.01
CA GLY A 44 7.97 16.93 17.20
C GLY A 44 7.07 15.70 17.03
N GLY A 45 7.36 14.83 16.06
CA GLY A 45 6.59 13.60 15.86
C GLY A 45 5.30 13.77 15.05
N TRP A 46 5.15 14.88 14.31
CA TRP A 46 3.98 15.08 13.46
C TRP A 46 3.87 13.98 12.39
N PRO A 47 2.65 13.50 12.09
CA PRO A 47 2.42 12.66 10.92
C PRO A 47 2.80 13.40 9.63
N TYR A 48 3.56 12.73 8.77
CA TYR A 48 4.02 13.30 7.49
C TYR A 48 3.62 12.38 6.35
N GLY A 49 2.85 12.91 5.39
CA GLY A 49 2.40 12.20 4.19
C GLY A 49 3.20 12.61 2.96
N SER A 50 3.56 11.65 2.12
CA SER A 50 4.22 11.90 0.83
C SER A 50 3.75 10.91 -0.24
N LEU A 51 3.64 11.37 -1.48
CA LEU A 51 3.39 10.49 -2.63
C LEU A 51 4.70 9.78 -2.99
N VAL A 52 4.65 8.46 -3.14
CA VAL A 52 5.81 7.64 -3.49
C VAL A 52 5.47 6.66 -4.60
N THR A 53 6.45 6.34 -5.45
CA THR A 53 6.33 5.25 -6.43
C THR A 53 6.59 3.91 -5.76
N VAL A 54 5.81 2.89 -6.13
CA VAL A 54 5.88 1.56 -5.54
C VAL A 54 5.89 0.47 -6.60
N ALA A 55 6.53 -0.65 -6.28
CA ALA A 55 6.39 -1.93 -6.95
C ALA A 55 6.20 -3.01 -5.88
N PHE A 56 5.93 -4.26 -6.30
CA PHE A 56 5.75 -5.35 -5.34
C PHE A 56 6.68 -6.51 -5.63
N ASP A 57 7.22 -7.12 -4.58
CA ASP A 57 7.90 -8.41 -4.68
C ASP A 57 6.87 -9.56 -4.79
N CYS A 58 7.36 -10.79 -4.98
CA CYS A 58 6.50 -11.96 -5.12
C CYS A 58 5.66 -12.23 -3.86
N ASP A 59 6.20 -11.89 -2.70
CA ASP A 59 5.58 -12.03 -1.39
C ASP A 59 4.67 -10.82 -1.00
N MET A 60 4.29 -10.00 -1.97
CA MET A 60 3.49 -8.78 -1.78
C MET A 60 4.17 -7.66 -0.98
N SER A 61 5.44 -7.79 -0.66
CA SER A 61 6.18 -6.71 -0.01
C SER A 61 6.33 -5.49 -0.93
N PRO A 62 5.91 -4.30 -0.51
CA PRO A 62 6.14 -3.07 -1.26
C PRO A 62 7.63 -2.74 -1.39
N LEU A 63 8.03 -2.37 -2.60
CA LEU A 63 9.38 -1.94 -2.97
C LEU A 63 9.33 -0.48 -3.40
N MET A 64 10.31 0.31 -2.97
CA MET A 64 10.37 1.76 -3.22
C MET A 64 11.80 2.18 -3.52
N LEU A 65 11.94 3.34 -4.16
CA LEU A 65 13.23 3.98 -4.44
C LEU A 65 13.18 5.41 -3.91
N PHE A 66 14.04 5.73 -2.92
CA PHE A 66 14.03 7.02 -2.25
C PHE A 66 15.39 7.71 -2.32
N SER A 67 15.37 9.04 -2.44
CA SER A 67 16.55 9.87 -2.22
C SER A 67 16.79 10.09 -0.72
N LYS A 68 18.05 10.12 -0.30
CA LYS A 68 18.47 10.52 1.06
C LYS A 68 18.09 11.96 1.40
N LEU A 69 17.80 12.77 0.38
CA LEU A 69 17.45 14.19 0.55
C LEU A 69 15.98 14.37 0.94
N SER A 70 15.13 13.37 0.73
CA SER A 70 13.71 13.47 1.05
C SER A 70 13.43 13.32 2.54
N ASP A 71 12.42 14.05 3.03
CA ASP A 71 12.02 14.02 4.45
C ASP A 71 11.55 12.64 4.88
N HIS A 72 10.78 11.94 4.03
CA HIS A 72 10.34 10.59 4.37
C HIS A 72 11.52 9.62 4.57
N THR A 73 12.64 9.79 3.84
CA THR A 73 13.83 8.95 4.05
C THR A 73 14.47 9.24 5.40
N ARG A 74 14.64 10.52 5.75
CA ARG A 74 15.18 10.93 7.07
C ARG A 74 14.29 10.47 8.22
N ASN A 75 12.96 10.51 8.02
CA ASN A 75 11.99 10.02 8.99
C ASN A 75 12.16 8.52 9.21
N LEU A 76 12.25 7.72 8.11
CA LEU A 76 12.43 6.28 8.16
C LEU A 76 13.80 5.85 8.73
N ASP A 77 14.85 6.62 8.49
CA ASP A 77 16.17 6.40 9.12
C ASP A 77 16.11 6.60 10.66
N SER A 78 15.13 7.38 11.15
CA SER A 78 14.90 7.63 12.59
C SER A 78 13.89 6.67 13.22
N ASP A 79 12.86 6.28 12.47
CA ASP A 79 11.80 5.34 12.86
C ASP A 79 11.32 4.63 11.59
N SER A 80 11.68 3.35 11.46
CA SER A 80 11.38 2.56 10.25
C SER A 80 9.89 2.26 10.05
N ARG A 81 9.04 2.54 11.04
CA ARG A 81 7.60 2.33 10.94
C ARG A 81 6.97 3.30 9.96
N GLY A 82 6.12 2.75 9.09
CA GLY A 82 5.39 3.54 8.11
C GLY A 82 4.07 2.91 7.72
N ALA A 83 3.22 3.70 7.10
CA ALA A 83 1.98 3.23 6.50
C ALA A 83 1.96 3.59 5.01
N LEU A 84 1.54 2.64 4.18
CA LEU A 84 1.27 2.87 2.76
C LEU A 84 -0.22 2.74 2.50
N LEU A 85 -0.84 3.83 2.04
CA LEU A 85 -2.23 3.84 1.58
C LEU A 85 -2.26 3.66 0.06
N PHE A 86 -2.93 2.61 -0.38
CA PHE A 86 -3.30 2.36 -1.77
C PHE A 86 -4.80 2.59 -1.94
N GLU A 87 -5.20 3.23 -3.03
CA GLU A 87 -6.60 3.51 -3.32
C GLU A 87 -6.86 3.57 -4.84
N GLU A 88 -8.06 3.21 -5.24
CA GLU A 88 -8.58 3.39 -6.61
C GLU A 88 -9.91 4.15 -6.56
N THR A 89 -9.93 5.26 -5.83
CA THR A 89 -11.15 6.00 -5.51
C THR A 89 -11.26 7.31 -6.25
N SER A 90 -10.16 7.83 -6.79
CA SER A 90 -10.05 9.17 -7.41
C SER A 90 -10.98 9.38 -8.63
N ARG A 91 -11.41 8.28 -9.29
CA ARG A 91 -12.34 8.31 -10.44
C ARG A 91 -13.80 8.10 -10.05
N LEU A 92 -14.07 7.84 -8.77
CA LEU A 92 -15.42 7.55 -8.30
C LEU A 92 -16.15 8.83 -7.93
N LYS A 93 -17.44 8.90 -8.25
CA LYS A 93 -18.32 10.02 -7.85
C LYS A 93 -18.36 10.19 -6.31
N ASN A 94 -18.31 9.08 -5.58
CA ASN A 94 -18.14 9.06 -4.12
C ASN A 94 -16.90 8.21 -3.77
N PRO A 95 -15.75 8.83 -3.43
CA PRO A 95 -14.52 8.13 -3.11
C PRO A 95 -14.63 7.13 -1.97
N GLN A 96 -15.56 7.34 -1.02
CA GLN A 96 -15.75 6.45 0.12
C GLN A 96 -16.32 5.07 -0.24
N THR A 97 -16.89 4.92 -1.44
CA THR A 97 -17.41 3.64 -1.92
C THR A 97 -16.36 2.74 -2.57
N GLY A 98 -15.19 3.29 -2.86
CA GLY A 98 -14.12 2.55 -3.53
C GLY A 98 -13.24 1.73 -2.59
N PRO A 99 -12.56 0.71 -3.15
CA PRO A 99 -11.62 -0.10 -2.38
C PRO A 99 -10.37 0.71 -2.04
N ARG A 100 -9.87 0.46 -0.83
CA ARG A 100 -8.60 1.03 -0.35
C ARG A 100 -7.97 0.11 0.68
N VAL A 101 -6.66 0.19 0.79
CA VAL A 101 -5.91 -0.56 1.80
C VAL A 101 -4.81 0.29 2.41
N THR A 102 -4.69 0.22 3.72
CA THR A 102 -3.55 0.76 4.46
C THR A 102 -2.69 -0.39 4.93
N MET A 103 -1.46 -0.49 4.45
CA MET A 103 -0.46 -1.44 4.93
C MET A 103 0.40 -0.77 6.00
N LEU A 104 0.55 -1.43 7.14
CA LEU A 104 1.43 -1.02 8.24
C LEU A 104 2.64 -1.94 8.29
N GLY A 105 3.81 -1.38 8.55
CA GLY A 105 5.03 -2.20 8.67
C GLY A 105 6.30 -1.38 8.81
N SER A 106 7.43 -2.09 8.83
CA SER A 106 8.77 -1.51 8.86
C SER A 106 9.31 -1.36 7.44
N ILE A 107 9.82 -0.19 7.11
CA ILE A 107 10.39 0.15 5.80
C ILE A 107 11.90 0.30 5.96
N GLU A 108 12.65 -0.58 5.33
CA GLU A 108 14.09 -0.69 5.50
C GLU A 108 14.80 -0.71 4.14
N ARG A 109 16.08 -0.29 4.14
CA ARG A 109 16.91 -0.34 2.95
C ARG A 109 17.15 -1.77 2.51
N THR A 110 17.13 -2.00 1.20
CA THR A 110 17.43 -3.31 0.61
C THR A 110 18.53 -3.21 -0.45
N LYS A 111 19.46 -4.17 -0.41
CA LYS A 111 20.52 -4.34 -1.44
C LYS A 111 20.22 -5.52 -2.37
N ASN A 112 19.08 -6.18 -2.22
CA ASN A 112 18.70 -7.34 -3.02
C ASN A 112 18.48 -6.93 -4.49
N LYS A 113 19.27 -7.49 -5.39
CA LYS A 113 19.21 -7.23 -6.84
C LYS A 113 17.88 -7.62 -7.48
N ARG A 114 17.15 -8.61 -6.90
CA ARG A 114 15.81 -8.96 -7.35
C ARG A 114 14.83 -7.81 -7.10
N HIS A 115 14.87 -7.19 -5.92
CA HIS A 115 14.02 -6.05 -5.59
C HIS A 115 14.26 -4.88 -6.54
N GLN A 116 15.54 -4.56 -6.82
CA GLN A 116 15.91 -3.52 -7.77
C GLN A 116 15.36 -3.80 -9.16
N ARG A 117 15.58 -5.02 -9.69
CA ARG A 117 15.08 -5.42 -11.01
C ARG A 117 13.56 -5.34 -11.10
N ARG A 118 12.83 -5.79 -10.06
CA ARG A 118 11.37 -5.73 -10.04
C ARG A 118 10.85 -4.31 -10.03
N PHE A 119 11.45 -3.44 -9.20
CA PHE A 119 11.08 -2.03 -9.17
C PHE A 119 11.31 -1.37 -10.54
N LEU A 120 12.49 -1.52 -11.10
CA LEU A 120 12.85 -0.92 -12.39
C LEU A 120 12.06 -1.50 -13.58
N ALA A 121 11.60 -2.75 -13.50
CA ALA A 121 10.72 -3.33 -14.51
C ALA A 121 9.35 -2.62 -14.57
N LEU A 122 8.83 -2.14 -13.43
CA LEU A 122 7.58 -1.38 -13.37
C LEU A 122 7.80 0.13 -13.59
N HIS A 123 8.98 0.64 -13.21
CA HIS A 123 9.37 2.05 -13.30
C HIS A 123 10.68 2.20 -14.09
N PRO A 124 10.68 1.94 -15.41
CA PRO A 124 11.91 1.99 -16.22
C PRO A 124 12.55 3.38 -16.25
N GLU A 125 11.77 4.44 -16.13
CA GLU A 125 12.23 5.82 -16.03
C GLU A 125 13.13 6.07 -14.80
N ALA A 126 12.94 5.30 -13.73
CA ALA A 126 13.75 5.41 -12.53
C ALA A 126 15.20 4.94 -12.73
N ALA A 127 15.50 4.19 -13.80
CA ALA A 127 16.86 3.77 -14.12
C ALA A 127 17.82 4.96 -14.33
N LEU A 128 17.29 6.12 -14.73
CA LEU A 128 18.07 7.34 -14.94
C LEU A 128 18.76 7.84 -13.67
N TYR A 129 18.16 7.62 -12.49
CA TYR A 129 18.68 8.12 -11.21
C TYR A 129 18.88 7.03 -10.14
N ALA A 130 18.43 5.81 -10.37
CA ALA A 130 18.57 4.71 -9.39
C ALA A 130 20.04 4.38 -9.05
N GLY A 131 20.99 4.74 -9.93
CA GLY A 131 22.43 4.57 -9.71
C GLY A 131 23.10 5.72 -8.97
N PHE A 132 22.39 6.81 -8.68
CA PHE A 132 22.99 7.95 -7.98
C PHE A 132 23.24 7.61 -6.51
N GLY A 133 24.34 8.12 -5.94
CA GLY A 133 24.80 7.77 -4.60
C GLY A 133 23.87 8.20 -3.45
N ASP A 134 22.93 9.10 -3.73
CA ASP A 134 21.91 9.56 -2.79
C ASP A 134 20.60 8.75 -2.84
N PHE A 135 20.42 7.89 -3.86
CA PHE A 135 19.24 7.03 -3.98
C PHE A 135 19.47 5.64 -3.35
N GLY A 136 18.43 5.07 -2.79
CA GLY A 136 18.44 3.73 -2.22
C GLY A 136 17.13 3.01 -2.39
N PHE A 137 17.19 1.70 -2.62
CA PHE A 137 16.00 0.85 -2.65
C PHE A 137 15.57 0.50 -1.23
N PHE A 138 14.26 0.48 -1.02
CA PHE A 138 13.60 0.14 0.24
C PHE A 138 12.58 -0.97 0.02
N ARG A 139 12.35 -1.74 1.07
CA ARG A 139 11.32 -2.77 1.14
C ARG A 139 10.53 -2.60 2.42
N MET A 140 9.21 -2.70 2.33
CA MET A 140 8.36 -2.78 3.50
C MET A 140 8.18 -4.23 3.92
N ARG A 141 8.45 -4.53 5.19
CA ARG A 141 8.02 -5.75 5.85
C ARG A 141 6.64 -5.49 6.44
N ILE A 142 5.61 -6.10 5.86
CA ILE A 142 4.23 -5.89 6.26
C ILE A 142 3.99 -6.56 7.63
N GLU A 143 3.40 -5.84 8.56
CA GLU A 143 2.94 -6.35 9.86
C GLU A 143 1.44 -6.62 9.83
N SER A 144 0.68 -5.70 9.26
CA SER A 144 -0.77 -5.81 9.09
C SER A 144 -1.27 -4.95 7.95
N ALA A 145 -2.49 -5.21 7.49
CA ALA A 145 -3.17 -4.34 6.54
C ALA A 145 -4.65 -4.14 6.94
N HIS A 146 -5.12 -2.93 6.77
CA HIS A 146 -6.53 -2.58 6.90
C HIS A 146 -7.15 -2.41 5.51
N PHE A 147 -7.94 -3.38 5.09
CA PHE A 147 -8.65 -3.35 3.83
C PHE A 147 -10.07 -2.80 4.03
N VAL A 148 -10.46 -1.87 3.18
CA VAL A 148 -11.82 -1.34 3.10
C VAL A 148 -12.31 -1.54 1.68
N GLY A 149 -13.26 -2.46 1.49
CA GLY A 149 -13.80 -2.86 0.18
C GLY A 149 -15.05 -2.06 -0.24
N GLY A 150 -15.22 -0.83 0.28
CA GLY A 150 -16.37 0.02 0.08
C GLY A 150 -17.16 0.26 1.36
N PHE A 151 -18.39 0.79 1.24
CA PHE A 151 -19.19 1.18 2.40
C PHE A 151 -19.47 -0.03 3.32
N ALA A 152 -19.18 0.12 4.63
CA ALA A 152 -19.40 -0.87 5.70
C ALA A 152 -18.68 -2.23 5.52
N LYS A 153 -17.61 -2.30 4.70
CA LYS A 153 -16.82 -3.52 4.49
C LYS A 153 -15.36 -3.26 4.83
N ALA A 154 -14.99 -3.39 6.09
CA ALA A 154 -13.63 -3.22 6.56
C ALA A 154 -13.14 -4.48 7.28
N ILE A 155 -11.87 -4.85 7.06
CA ILE A 155 -11.23 -5.99 7.71
C ILE A 155 -9.75 -5.72 7.95
N TRP A 156 -9.26 -6.15 9.11
CA TRP A 156 -7.84 -6.21 9.39
C TRP A 156 -7.28 -7.57 9.01
N LEU A 157 -6.14 -7.55 8.30
CA LEU A 157 -5.39 -8.73 7.86
C LEU A 157 -4.02 -8.73 8.56
N LYS A 158 -3.58 -9.89 9.02
CA LYS A 158 -2.22 -10.08 9.54
C LYS A 158 -1.25 -10.34 8.39
N SER A 159 0.04 -10.19 8.64
CA SER A 159 1.10 -10.49 7.67
C SER A 159 0.95 -11.87 7.03
N ALA A 160 0.68 -12.90 7.84
CA ALA A 160 0.49 -14.28 7.36
C ALA A 160 -0.71 -14.45 6.40
N ASP A 161 -1.68 -13.55 6.43
CA ASP A 161 -2.84 -13.58 5.52
C ASP A 161 -2.51 -12.92 4.16
N ILE A 162 -1.45 -12.12 4.08
CA ILE A 162 -1.12 -11.29 2.92
C ILE A 162 0.04 -11.89 2.13
N THR A 163 1.05 -12.39 2.81
CA THR A 163 2.24 -13.01 2.21
C THR A 163 1.94 -14.46 1.84
N PRO A 164 1.99 -14.84 0.56
CA PRO A 164 1.89 -16.25 0.18
C PRO A 164 3.06 -17.04 0.75
N ASN A 165 2.76 -18.21 1.31
CA ASN A 165 3.76 -19.19 1.74
C ASN A 165 4.58 -19.68 0.54
#